data_3d5016f51ff07cfa5d5d4bbd387095d7
#
_entry.id   3d5016f51ff07cfa5d5d4bbd387095d7
#
_cell.length_a   1.000
_cell.length_b   1.000
_cell.length_c   1.000
_cell.angle_alpha   90.00
_cell.angle_beta   90.00
_cell.angle_gamma   90.00
#
_symmetry.space_group_name_H-M   'P 1'
#
loop_
_entity.id
_entity.type
_entity.pdbx_description
1 polymer ?
#
loop_
_entity_poly.entity_id
_entity_poly.type
_entity_poly.pdbx_seq_one_letter_code
_entity_poly.pdbx_strand_id
1 'polypeptide(L)'
;MLKEILIPVVILGGIGLFFGIALTIASRVFEVKKNEKEEKIRQILPGANCGACGYAGCDLYANAVAEGKAEGNLCIPGTNTTAIKIGEILGIKVETQKTRVMRALCCPDVTKKFEYSGIKTCASANLAYRGENSCNYSCLGYGDCVVVCPHDAIMMKDGVPIIDPMLCTECGLCAKACPKNLIRYVIGEYGYVVACVSQDNAKVTNKSCKNGCIACKLCEKACEDDAIHVVNNVASIDYDKCTVCGKC
;
A
#
# COMPACT_ATOMS: atom_id res chain seq x y z
N MET A 1 45.80 -20.37 50.37
CA MET A 1 44.40 -20.54 49.89
C MET A 1 43.60 -19.23 49.82
N LEU A 2 43.46 -18.46 50.94
CA LEU A 2 42.65 -17.21 50.90
C LEU A 2 43.18 -16.14 49.95
N LYS A 3 44.52 -15.93 49.86
CA LYS A 3 45.17 -14.98 48.99
C LYS A 3 45.05 -15.34 47.49
N GLU A 4 45.03 -16.64 47.17
CA GLU A 4 44.91 -17.11 45.77
C GLU A 4 43.52 -16.90 45.21
N ILE A 5 42.48 -16.84 46.08
CA ILE A 5 41.09 -16.55 45.75
C ILE A 5 40.84 -15.04 45.72
N LEU A 6 41.44 -14.30 46.67
CA LEU A 6 41.20 -12.87 46.81
C LEU A 6 41.74 -12.05 45.66
N ILE A 7 42.92 -12.39 45.14
CA ILE A 7 43.56 -11.65 44.02
C ILE A 7 42.72 -11.69 42.74
N PRO A 8 42.26 -12.86 42.25
CA PRO A 8 41.41 -12.89 41.05
C PRO A 8 40.09 -12.15 41.25
N VAL A 9 39.45 -12.25 42.45
CA VAL A 9 38.22 -11.55 42.75
C VAL A 9 38.38 -10.03 42.73
N VAL A 10 39.44 -9.49 43.27
CA VAL A 10 39.73 -8.06 43.26
C VAL A 10 40.05 -7.57 41.81
N ILE A 11 40.78 -8.37 41.02
CA ILE A 11 41.11 -8.01 39.65
C ILE A 11 39.85 -8.02 38.78
N LEU A 12 39.02 -9.09 38.85
CA LEU A 12 37.78 -9.19 38.08
C LEU A 12 36.76 -8.14 38.52
N GLY A 13 36.64 -7.88 39.83
CA GLY A 13 35.80 -6.81 40.35
C GLY A 13 36.25 -5.41 39.90
N GLY A 14 37.55 -5.16 39.91
CA GLY A 14 38.14 -3.90 39.43
C GLY A 14 37.88 -3.67 37.91
N ILE A 15 38.07 -4.72 37.12
CA ILE A 15 37.76 -4.69 35.68
C ILE A 15 36.29 -4.42 35.41
N GLY A 16 35.41 -5.16 36.16
CA GLY A 16 33.95 -4.97 36.02
C GLY A 16 33.48 -3.57 36.41
N LEU A 17 34.05 -3.02 37.49
CA LEU A 17 33.76 -1.65 37.92
C LEU A 17 34.22 -0.61 36.89
N PHE A 18 35.44 -0.79 36.37
CA PHE A 18 36.00 0.11 35.36
C PHE A 18 35.14 0.14 34.09
N PHE A 19 34.79 -1.04 33.52
CA PHE A 19 33.96 -1.10 32.34
C PHE A 19 32.52 -0.64 32.62
N GLY A 20 31.95 -0.90 33.80
CA GLY A 20 30.65 -0.40 34.19
C GLY A 20 30.56 1.13 34.21
N ILE A 21 31.59 1.78 34.81
CA ILE A 21 31.70 3.24 34.81
C ILE A 21 31.92 3.79 33.39
N ALA A 22 32.85 3.18 32.62
CA ALA A 22 33.15 3.60 31.26
C ALA A 22 31.90 3.51 30.35
N LEU A 23 31.13 2.43 30.41
CA LEU A 23 29.86 2.26 29.66
C LEU A 23 28.80 3.26 30.09
N THR A 24 28.69 3.55 31.40
CA THR A 24 27.72 4.53 31.90
C THR A 24 28.07 5.95 31.40
N ILE A 25 29.33 6.31 31.38
CA ILE A 25 29.82 7.60 30.85
C ILE A 25 29.57 7.64 29.33
N ALA A 26 29.99 6.61 28.62
CA ALA A 26 29.76 6.50 27.17
C ALA A 26 28.26 6.60 26.82
N SER A 27 27.37 5.91 27.54
CA SER A 27 25.94 5.99 27.32
C SER A 27 25.39 7.41 27.47
N ARG A 28 25.87 8.18 28.45
CA ARG A 28 25.45 9.58 28.63
C ARG A 28 26.06 10.54 27.58
N VAL A 29 27.29 10.29 27.17
CA VAL A 29 28.00 11.16 26.18
C VAL A 29 27.43 10.93 24.78
N PHE A 30 27.08 9.68 24.46
CA PHE A 30 26.48 9.31 23.15
C PHE A 30 24.93 9.27 23.17
N GLU A 31 24.30 9.80 24.22
CA GLU A 31 22.84 9.91 24.27
C GLU A 31 22.35 10.85 23.14
N VAL A 32 21.72 10.27 22.13
CA VAL A 32 21.05 11.00 21.06
C VAL A 32 19.79 11.61 21.64
N LYS A 33 19.76 12.93 21.82
CA LYS A 33 18.55 13.65 22.24
C LYS A 33 17.49 13.46 21.17
N LYS A 34 16.50 12.64 21.46
CA LYS A 34 15.33 12.50 20.59
C LYS A 34 14.58 13.82 20.55
N ASN A 35 14.21 14.24 19.35
CA ASN A 35 13.39 15.44 19.17
C ASN A 35 12.00 15.16 19.74
N GLU A 36 11.50 15.96 20.69
CA GLU A 36 10.15 15.77 21.26
C GLU A 36 9.06 15.76 20.18
N LYS A 37 9.26 16.49 19.09
CA LYS A 37 8.32 16.48 17.95
C LYS A 37 8.33 15.12 17.23
N GLU A 38 9.51 14.53 17.05
CA GLU A 38 9.65 13.20 16.44
C GLU A 38 8.88 12.13 17.26
N GLU A 39 9.04 12.14 18.57
CA GLU A 39 8.38 11.18 19.45
C GLU A 39 6.86 11.34 19.45
N LYS A 40 6.35 12.59 19.51
CA LYS A 40 4.91 12.89 19.39
C LYS A 40 4.35 12.45 18.03
N ILE A 41 5.06 12.72 16.93
CA ILE A 41 4.66 12.28 15.58
C ILE A 41 4.66 10.75 15.52
N ARG A 42 5.68 10.09 16.07
CA ARG A 42 5.78 8.63 16.08
C ARG A 42 4.60 7.96 16.81
N GLN A 43 4.13 8.53 17.90
CA GLN A 43 3.00 8.01 18.69
C GLN A 43 1.67 8.06 17.95
N ILE A 44 1.47 9.05 17.07
CA ILE A 44 0.24 9.17 16.27
C ILE A 44 0.27 8.41 14.95
N LEU A 45 1.45 7.93 14.53
CA LEU A 45 1.59 7.07 13.36
C LEU A 45 1.09 5.65 13.66
N PRO A 46 0.44 4.94 12.70
CA PRO A 46 -0.15 3.62 12.93
C PRO A 46 0.86 2.51 13.24
N GLY A 47 2.15 2.74 13.10
CA GLY A 47 3.19 1.76 13.43
C GLY A 47 3.31 0.56 12.48
N ALA A 48 2.60 0.56 11.38
CA ALA A 48 2.55 -0.56 10.42
C ALA A 48 3.88 -0.81 9.69
N ASN A 49 4.81 0.14 9.68
CA ASN A 49 6.11 0.07 8.99
C ASN A 49 6.03 -0.43 7.54
N CYS A 50 4.92 -0.11 6.85
CA CYS A 50 4.57 -0.66 5.53
C CYS A 50 5.38 -0.07 4.37
N GLY A 51 6.11 1.04 4.58
CA GLY A 51 6.88 1.72 3.55
C GLY A 51 6.06 2.45 2.48
N ALA A 52 4.74 2.56 2.63
CA ALA A 52 3.86 3.19 1.64
C ALA A 52 4.11 4.70 1.48
N CYS A 53 4.61 5.37 2.51
CA CYS A 53 5.02 6.77 2.49
C CYS A 53 6.39 7.02 1.82
N GLY A 54 7.07 5.97 1.33
CA GLY A 54 8.41 6.05 0.73
C GLY A 54 9.57 5.93 1.73
N TYR A 55 9.30 5.83 3.02
CA TYR A 55 10.29 5.63 4.08
C TYR A 55 10.31 4.17 4.55
N ALA A 56 11.47 3.67 4.98
CA ALA A 56 11.64 2.26 5.38
C ALA A 56 10.89 1.88 6.67
N GLY A 57 10.34 2.85 7.40
CA GLY A 57 9.55 2.62 8.60
C GLY A 57 8.97 3.92 9.17
N CYS A 58 8.05 3.77 10.12
CA CYS A 58 7.38 4.92 10.73
C CYS A 58 8.33 5.81 11.53
N ASP A 59 9.41 5.24 12.09
CA ASP A 59 10.42 6.02 12.82
C ASP A 59 11.18 6.97 11.88
N LEU A 60 11.62 6.48 10.71
CA LEU A 60 12.32 7.30 9.73
C LEU A 60 11.40 8.38 9.13
N TYR A 61 10.12 8.05 8.93
CA TYR A 61 9.15 9.05 8.48
C TYR A 61 8.90 10.12 9.55
N ALA A 62 8.72 9.73 10.83
CA ALA A 62 8.54 10.67 11.93
C ALA A 62 9.73 11.64 12.07
N ASN A 63 10.95 11.12 11.95
CA ASN A 63 12.18 11.92 11.97
C ASN A 63 12.20 12.91 10.79
N ALA A 64 11.95 12.43 9.55
CA ALA A 64 11.98 13.27 8.36
C ALA A 64 10.93 14.40 8.42
N VAL A 65 9.74 14.12 8.96
CA VAL A 65 8.67 15.11 9.16
C VAL A 65 9.05 16.12 10.26
N ALA A 66 9.62 15.64 11.37
CA ALA A 66 10.07 16.52 12.47
C ALA A 66 11.18 17.48 12.05
N GLU A 67 12.05 17.05 11.10
CA GLU A 67 13.10 17.86 10.51
C GLU A 67 12.63 18.74 9.33
N GLY A 68 11.36 18.65 8.93
CA GLY A 68 10.83 19.39 7.77
C GLY A 68 11.29 18.87 6.40
N LYS A 69 11.85 17.66 6.34
CA LYS A 69 12.31 17.01 5.10
C LYS A 69 11.23 16.25 4.38
N ALA A 70 10.10 15.99 5.04
CA ALA A 70 8.95 15.28 4.49
C ALA A 70 7.65 16.00 4.82
N GLU A 71 6.67 15.88 3.92
CA GLU A 71 5.32 16.39 4.15
C GLU A 71 4.58 15.54 5.20
N GLY A 72 3.73 16.16 6.03
CA GLY A 72 3.00 15.47 7.10
C GLY A 72 1.85 14.59 6.63
N ASN A 73 1.51 14.58 5.33
CA ASN A 73 0.37 13.87 4.73
C ASN A 73 0.75 12.61 3.96
N LEU A 74 1.99 12.16 4.00
CA LEU A 74 2.45 10.99 3.22
C LEU A 74 2.04 9.64 3.84
N CYS A 75 1.60 9.61 5.10
CA CYS A 75 1.19 8.37 5.76
C CYS A 75 -0.18 7.92 5.27
N ILE A 76 -0.22 6.98 4.33
CA ILE A 76 -1.46 6.46 3.74
C ILE A 76 -2.33 5.74 4.79
N PRO A 77 -1.81 4.76 5.57
CA PRO A 77 -2.62 4.08 6.59
C PRO A 77 -3.10 4.98 7.73
N GLY A 78 -2.41 6.10 7.95
CA GLY A 78 -2.79 7.08 8.98
C GLY A 78 -3.95 7.98 8.58
N THR A 79 -4.32 8.00 7.32
CA THR A 79 -5.38 8.85 6.75
C THR A 79 -5.20 10.34 7.03
N ASN A 80 -6.21 11.14 6.67
CA ASN A 80 -6.24 12.58 6.96
C ASN A 80 -6.21 12.91 8.45
N THR A 81 -6.69 11.99 9.31
CA THR A 81 -6.67 12.19 10.76
C THR A 81 -5.24 12.31 11.31
N THR A 82 -4.34 11.47 10.83
CA THR A 82 -2.91 11.53 11.21
C THR A 82 -2.25 12.79 10.63
N ALA A 83 -2.55 13.14 9.37
CA ALA A 83 -2.02 14.36 8.75
C ALA A 83 -2.41 15.63 9.51
N ILE A 84 -3.68 15.76 9.95
CA ILE A 84 -4.16 16.88 10.77
C ILE A 84 -3.40 16.96 12.10
N LYS A 85 -3.27 15.84 12.83
CA LYS A 85 -2.54 15.78 14.11
C LYS A 85 -1.06 16.13 13.95
N ILE A 86 -0.42 15.69 12.85
CA ILE A 86 0.95 16.10 12.53
C ILE A 86 1.02 17.61 12.33
N GLY A 87 0.07 18.18 11.60
CA GLY A 87 -0.04 19.62 11.40
C GLY A 87 -0.15 20.39 12.72
N GLU A 88 -0.96 19.91 13.67
CA GLU A 88 -1.10 20.48 15.02
C GLU A 88 0.22 20.47 15.80
N ILE A 89 0.97 19.35 15.75
CA ILE A 89 2.28 19.24 16.43
C ILE A 89 3.32 20.17 15.83
N LEU A 90 3.30 20.34 14.50
CA LEU A 90 4.27 21.18 13.79
C LEU A 90 3.87 22.66 13.77
N GLY A 91 2.59 22.98 14.07
CA GLY A 91 2.03 24.32 13.95
C GLY A 91 1.84 24.78 12.50
N ILE A 92 1.67 23.85 11.57
CA ILE A 92 1.47 24.12 10.13
C ILE A 92 0.14 23.56 9.66
N LYS A 93 -0.44 24.17 8.62
CA LYS A 93 -1.62 23.63 7.97
C LYS A 93 -1.17 22.56 6.96
N VAL A 94 -1.49 21.30 7.25
CA VAL A 94 -1.20 20.18 6.34
C VAL A 94 -2.40 19.97 5.42
N GLU A 95 -2.13 19.89 4.11
CA GLU A 95 -3.18 19.59 3.13
C GLU A 95 -3.65 18.14 3.31
N THR A 96 -4.98 17.99 3.44
CA THR A 96 -5.60 16.68 3.53
C THR A 96 -5.70 16.05 2.14
N GLN A 97 -5.33 14.79 2.03
CA GLN A 97 -5.49 14.05 0.78
C GLN A 97 -6.98 13.70 0.57
N LYS A 98 -7.40 13.64 -0.69
CA LYS A 98 -8.74 13.11 -1.04
C LYS A 98 -8.84 11.67 -0.54
N THR A 99 -9.98 11.30 0.04
CA THR A 99 -10.26 9.93 0.47
C THR A 99 -10.01 8.98 -0.70
N ARG A 100 -9.18 7.97 -0.49
CA ARG A 100 -8.83 6.95 -1.48
C ARG A 100 -9.27 5.59 -0.96
N VAL A 101 -9.63 4.70 -1.84
CA VAL A 101 -9.91 3.30 -1.51
C VAL A 101 -9.18 2.39 -2.48
N MET A 102 -8.76 1.23 -2.00
CA MET A 102 -8.18 0.22 -2.87
C MET A 102 -9.29 -0.53 -3.61
N ARG A 103 -9.14 -0.69 -4.92
CA ARG A 103 -10.06 -1.45 -5.76
C ARG A 103 -9.28 -2.39 -6.69
N ALA A 104 -9.86 -3.56 -6.94
CA ALA A 104 -9.39 -4.45 -7.98
C ALA A 104 -10.11 -4.12 -9.30
N LEU A 105 -9.34 -3.77 -10.31
CA LEU A 105 -9.87 -3.34 -11.62
C LEU A 105 -9.98 -4.54 -12.57
N CYS A 106 -10.80 -5.53 -12.20
CA CYS A 106 -11.12 -6.68 -13.03
C CYS A 106 -12.53 -7.18 -12.71
N CYS A 107 -13.23 -7.65 -13.73
CA CYS A 107 -14.53 -8.30 -13.58
C CYS A 107 -14.39 -9.82 -13.62
N PRO A 108 -15.32 -10.58 -13.03
CA PRO A 108 -15.46 -12.02 -13.24
C PRO A 108 -15.86 -12.34 -14.70
N ASP A 109 -16.04 -13.63 -15.02
CA ASP A 109 -16.48 -14.14 -16.33
C ASP A 109 -15.46 -14.03 -17.47
N VAL A 110 -14.18 -14.26 -17.16
CA VAL A 110 -13.13 -14.39 -18.16
C VAL A 110 -13.04 -15.84 -18.65
N THR A 111 -13.01 -16.04 -19.96
CA THR A 111 -12.82 -17.38 -20.54
C THR A 111 -11.39 -17.87 -20.33
N LYS A 112 -11.20 -19.19 -20.19
CA LYS A 112 -9.89 -19.81 -20.08
C LYS A 112 -9.36 -20.23 -21.46
N LYS A 113 -8.06 -20.13 -21.68
CA LYS A 113 -7.35 -20.63 -22.87
C LYS A 113 -6.70 -21.98 -22.66
N PHE A 114 -6.33 -22.32 -21.43
CA PHE A 114 -5.81 -23.63 -21.00
C PHE A 114 -6.06 -23.83 -19.51
N GLU A 115 -5.81 -25.02 -18.99
CA GLU A 115 -5.84 -25.32 -17.56
C GLU A 115 -4.41 -25.28 -16.98
N TYR A 116 -4.21 -24.46 -15.95
CA TYR A 116 -2.91 -24.35 -15.30
C TYR A 116 -2.77 -25.35 -14.15
N SER A 117 -1.79 -26.24 -14.25
CA SER A 117 -1.51 -27.30 -13.28
C SER A 117 -0.26 -27.07 -12.41
N GLY A 118 0.35 -25.87 -12.46
CA GLY A 118 1.53 -25.50 -11.67
C GLY A 118 1.21 -25.05 -10.26
N ILE A 119 2.18 -24.36 -9.62
CA ILE A 119 2.05 -23.78 -8.28
C ILE A 119 0.91 -22.76 -8.28
N LYS A 120 -0.08 -22.95 -7.40
CA LYS A 120 -1.30 -22.13 -7.31
C LYS A 120 -1.05 -20.77 -6.65
N THR A 121 -0.19 -19.95 -7.25
CA THR A 121 0.05 -18.56 -6.90
C THR A 121 -0.09 -17.66 -8.14
N CYS A 122 -0.49 -16.41 -7.96
CA CYS A 122 -0.60 -15.44 -9.05
C CYS A 122 0.77 -15.19 -9.69
N ALA A 123 1.84 -15.13 -8.89
CA ALA A 123 3.20 -14.93 -9.37
C ALA A 123 3.62 -16.06 -10.31
N SER A 124 3.47 -17.33 -9.89
CA SER A 124 3.85 -18.50 -10.70
C SER A 124 2.98 -18.65 -11.93
N ALA A 125 1.67 -18.51 -11.82
CA ALA A 125 0.76 -18.60 -12.94
C ALA A 125 0.99 -17.49 -13.99
N ASN A 126 1.41 -16.32 -13.58
CA ASN A 126 1.72 -15.22 -14.51
C ASN A 126 2.93 -15.53 -15.41
N LEU A 127 3.89 -16.32 -14.93
CA LEU A 127 5.04 -16.74 -15.72
C LEU A 127 4.64 -17.72 -16.85
N ALA A 128 3.56 -18.50 -16.65
CA ALA A 128 3.03 -19.42 -17.65
C ALA A 128 2.10 -18.67 -18.63
N TYR A 129 2.65 -18.14 -19.70
CA TYR A 129 1.92 -17.42 -20.76
C TYR A 129 0.96 -16.32 -20.23
N ARG A 130 1.36 -15.61 -19.18
CA ARG A 130 0.56 -14.59 -18.47
C ARG A 130 -0.72 -15.15 -17.83
N GLY A 131 -0.77 -16.44 -17.53
CA GLY A 131 -1.87 -17.12 -16.87
C GLY A 131 -2.83 -17.83 -17.82
N GLU A 132 -3.71 -18.64 -17.24
CA GLU A 132 -4.64 -19.52 -17.95
C GLU A 132 -5.81 -18.80 -18.64
N ASN A 133 -6.08 -17.55 -18.29
CA ASN A 133 -7.20 -16.78 -18.81
C ASN A 133 -6.95 -16.25 -20.23
N SER A 134 -8.00 -16.19 -21.04
CA SER A 134 -7.94 -15.64 -22.40
C SER A 134 -7.59 -14.15 -22.41
N CYS A 135 -8.02 -13.40 -21.39
CA CYS A 135 -7.60 -12.01 -21.20
C CYS A 135 -6.23 -11.98 -20.49
N ASN A 136 -5.22 -11.47 -21.16
CA ASN A 136 -3.87 -11.33 -20.61
C ASN A 136 -3.76 -10.35 -19.44
N TYR A 137 -4.77 -9.50 -19.26
CA TYR A 137 -4.84 -8.47 -18.23
C TYR A 137 -5.70 -8.90 -17.03
N SER A 138 -6.42 -10.02 -17.10
CA SER A 138 -7.36 -10.43 -16.05
C SER A 138 -6.69 -10.90 -14.77
N CYS A 139 -7.47 -10.90 -13.69
CA CYS A 139 -7.11 -11.53 -12.43
C CYS A 139 -6.88 -13.03 -12.64
N LEU A 140 -5.85 -13.56 -11.97
CA LEU A 140 -5.49 -14.97 -12.02
C LEU A 140 -6.22 -15.82 -10.97
N GLY A 141 -6.83 -15.16 -9.96
CA GLY A 141 -7.71 -15.80 -9.01
C GLY A 141 -7.05 -16.61 -7.89
N TYR A 142 -5.72 -16.66 -7.79
CA TYR A 142 -5.02 -17.48 -6.78
C TYR A 142 -4.85 -16.81 -5.41
N GLY A 143 -5.23 -15.55 -5.25
CA GLY A 143 -5.32 -14.92 -3.92
C GLY A 143 -4.02 -14.46 -3.30
N ASP A 144 -2.91 -14.26 -4.03
CA ASP A 144 -1.67 -13.71 -3.45
C ASP A 144 -1.90 -12.39 -2.71
N CYS A 145 -2.84 -11.56 -3.20
CA CYS A 145 -3.24 -10.32 -2.55
C CYS A 145 -3.95 -10.53 -1.20
N VAL A 146 -4.68 -11.65 -1.04
CA VAL A 146 -5.33 -12.03 0.23
C VAL A 146 -4.27 -12.41 1.25
N VAL A 147 -3.32 -13.26 0.85
CA VAL A 147 -2.25 -13.78 1.74
C VAL A 147 -1.39 -12.66 2.32
N VAL A 148 -1.12 -11.60 1.55
CA VAL A 148 -0.28 -10.49 2.02
C VAL A 148 -1.03 -9.40 2.77
N CYS A 149 -2.36 -9.51 2.92
CA CYS A 149 -3.16 -8.53 3.63
C CYS A 149 -3.08 -8.74 5.15
N PRO A 150 -2.47 -7.83 5.94
CA PRO A 150 -2.33 -8.00 7.37
C PRO A 150 -3.61 -7.68 8.16
N HIS A 151 -4.65 -7.20 7.47
CA HIS A 151 -5.91 -6.74 8.06
C HIS A 151 -7.12 -7.56 7.61
N ASP A 152 -6.91 -8.68 6.91
CA ASP A 152 -7.96 -9.55 6.37
C ASP A 152 -9.04 -8.79 5.57
N ALA A 153 -8.64 -7.64 4.98
CA ALA A 153 -9.54 -6.75 4.26
C ALA A 153 -9.89 -7.24 2.84
N ILE A 154 -9.36 -8.39 2.41
CA ILE A 154 -9.52 -8.88 1.04
C ILE A 154 -10.10 -10.28 1.04
N MET A 155 -11.21 -10.47 0.31
CA MET A 155 -11.78 -11.79 0.05
C MET A 155 -11.85 -12.07 -1.45
N MET A 156 -11.73 -13.34 -1.84
CA MET A 156 -11.95 -13.75 -3.22
C MET A 156 -13.43 -14.04 -3.44
N LYS A 157 -14.03 -13.42 -4.46
CA LYS A 157 -15.40 -13.70 -4.88
C LYS A 157 -15.43 -13.82 -6.41
N ASP A 158 -16.00 -14.88 -6.92
CA ASP A 158 -16.12 -15.16 -8.35
C ASP A 158 -14.79 -15.05 -9.12
N GLY A 159 -13.67 -15.45 -8.47
CA GLY A 159 -12.33 -15.43 -9.06
C GLY A 159 -11.63 -14.06 -9.07
N VAL A 160 -12.23 -13.03 -8.48
CA VAL A 160 -11.63 -11.69 -8.35
C VAL A 160 -11.60 -11.24 -6.88
N PRO A 161 -10.60 -10.43 -6.47
CA PRO A 161 -10.56 -9.94 -5.09
C PRO A 161 -11.53 -8.78 -4.88
N ILE A 162 -12.27 -8.85 -3.78
CA ILE A 162 -13.07 -7.74 -3.25
C ILE A 162 -12.36 -7.21 -2.02
N ILE A 163 -12.17 -5.90 -1.96
CA ILE A 163 -11.50 -5.21 -0.86
C ILE A 163 -12.54 -4.47 -0.04
N ASP A 164 -12.63 -4.80 1.25
CA ASP A 164 -13.50 -4.11 2.20
C ASP A 164 -12.86 -2.78 2.59
N PRO A 165 -13.48 -1.63 2.26
CA PRO A 165 -12.93 -0.33 2.58
C PRO A 165 -12.90 -0.03 4.09
N MET A 166 -13.75 -0.71 4.90
CA MET A 166 -13.80 -0.49 6.35
C MET A 166 -12.63 -1.18 7.08
N LEU A 167 -12.11 -2.28 6.53
CA LEU A 167 -10.97 -3.00 7.08
C LEU A 167 -9.64 -2.59 6.42
N CYS A 168 -9.70 -1.98 5.24
CA CYS A 168 -8.53 -1.66 4.44
C CYS A 168 -7.81 -0.41 4.98
N THR A 169 -6.54 -0.56 5.36
CA THR A 169 -5.67 0.55 5.79
C THR A 169 -4.89 1.19 4.64
N GLU A 170 -5.19 0.85 3.40
CA GLU A 170 -4.55 1.41 2.19
C GLU A 170 -3.01 1.21 2.13
N CYS A 171 -2.45 0.24 2.84
CA CYS A 171 -1.00 0.01 2.92
C CYS A 171 -0.33 -0.37 1.58
N GLY A 172 -1.10 -0.75 0.56
CA GLY A 172 -0.62 -1.05 -0.79
C GLY A 172 0.10 -2.38 -0.98
N LEU A 173 0.21 -3.24 0.05
CA LEU A 173 0.90 -4.54 -0.05
C LEU A 173 0.26 -5.43 -1.11
N CYS A 174 -1.07 -5.47 -1.19
CA CYS A 174 -1.81 -6.22 -2.20
C CYS A 174 -1.56 -5.73 -3.63
N ALA A 175 -1.37 -4.43 -3.83
CA ALA A 175 -1.03 -3.86 -5.13
C ALA A 175 0.37 -4.29 -5.57
N LYS A 176 1.35 -4.31 -4.64
CA LYS A 176 2.72 -4.79 -4.89
C LYS A 176 2.76 -6.30 -5.19
N ALA A 177 1.93 -7.09 -4.52
CA ALA A 177 1.84 -8.53 -4.71
C ALA A 177 1.13 -8.93 -6.02
N CYS A 178 0.36 -8.04 -6.65
CA CYS A 178 -0.39 -8.35 -7.85
C CYS A 178 0.48 -8.30 -9.12
N PRO A 179 0.82 -9.42 -9.76
CA PRO A 179 1.67 -9.42 -10.96
C PRO A 179 0.98 -8.81 -12.20
N LYS A 180 -0.33 -8.56 -12.11
CA LYS A 180 -1.15 -7.91 -13.15
C LYS A 180 -1.38 -6.43 -12.91
N ASN A 181 -0.93 -5.86 -11.77
CA ASN A 181 -1.15 -4.47 -11.38
C ASN A 181 -2.64 -4.05 -11.40
N LEU A 182 -3.53 -4.97 -11.00
CA LEU A 182 -4.97 -4.75 -11.02
C LEU A 182 -5.49 -3.97 -9.83
N ILE A 183 -4.78 -4.03 -8.69
CA ILE A 183 -5.20 -3.38 -7.47
C ILE A 183 -4.59 -1.98 -7.42
N ARG A 184 -5.46 -0.97 -7.40
CA ARG A 184 -5.05 0.44 -7.46
C ARG A 184 -5.84 1.28 -6.49
N TYR A 185 -5.30 2.43 -6.14
CA TYR A 185 -6.03 3.48 -5.44
C TYR A 185 -7.05 4.12 -6.39
N VAL A 186 -8.26 4.29 -5.87
CA VAL A 186 -9.35 5.02 -6.52
C VAL A 186 -9.76 6.14 -5.59
N ILE A 187 -9.95 7.34 -6.10
CA ILE A 187 -10.39 8.49 -5.31
C ILE A 187 -11.90 8.41 -5.09
N GLY A 188 -12.32 8.63 -3.83
CA GLY A 188 -13.72 8.59 -3.41
C GLY A 188 -14.14 7.26 -2.79
N GLU A 189 -14.87 7.35 -1.68
CA GLU A 189 -15.30 6.20 -0.87
C GLU A 189 -16.28 5.29 -1.62
N TYR A 190 -17.13 5.87 -2.46
CA TYR A 190 -18.16 5.19 -3.26
C TYR A 190 -18.10 5.56 -4.75
N GLY A 191 -16.93 5.99 -5.23
CA GLY A 191 -16.78 6.48 -6.60
C GLY A 191 -16.95 5.37 -7.64
N TYR A 192 -17.41 5.77 -8.83
CA TYR A 192 -17.44 4.89 -10.00
C TYR A 192 -16.02 4.53 -10.41
N VAL A 193 -15.85 3.29 -10.85
CA VAL A 193 -14.56 2.77 -11.32
C VAL A 193 -14.73 2.06 -12.66
N VAL A 194 -13.72 2.14 -13.49
CA VAL A 194 -13.63 1.28 -14.67
C VAL A 194 -13.00 -0.04 -14.23
N ALA A 195 -13.82 -1.08 -14.07
CA ALA A 195 -13.36 -2.40 -13.62
C ALA A 195 -12.70 -3.20 -14.77
N CYS A 196 -11.83 -2.55 -15.54
CA CYS A 196 -11.09 -3.14 -16.64
C CYS A 196 -9.78 -2.39 -16.87
N VAL A 197 -8.71 -3.12 -17.20
CA VAL A 197 -7.40 -2.57 -17.57
C VAL A 197 -6.90 -3.15 -18.90
N SER A 198 -7.74 -3.88 -19.62
CA SER A 198 -7.38 -4.48 -20.91
C SER A 198 -7.12 -3.41 -21.97
N GLN A 199 -6.00 -3.55 -22.66
CA GLN A 199 -5.63 -2.70 -23.78
C GLN A 199 -5.89 -3.39 -25.14
N ASP A 200 -6.50 -4.57 -25.10
CA ASP A 200 -6.89 -5.28 -26.30
C ASP A 200 -8.02 -4.54 -27.04
N ASN A 201 -8.09 -4.72 -28.36
CA ASN A 201 -9.19 -4.16 -29.14
C ASN A 201 -10.54 -4.81 -28.78
N ALA A 202 -11.64 -4.16 -29.14
CA ALA A 202 -13.01 -4.57 -28.83
C ALA A 202 -13.32 -6.02 -29.21
N LYS A 203 -12.84 -6.49 -30.38
CA LYS A 203 -13.09 -7.85 -30.88
C LYS A 203 -12.41 -8.91 -29.98
N VAL A 204 -11.18 -8.66 -29.56
CA VAL A 204 -10.42 -9.56 -28.67
C VAL A 204 -11.03 -9.53 -27.26
N THR A 205 -11.34 -8.35 -26.75
CA THR A 205 -11.93 -8.18 -25.42
C THR A 205 -13.28 -8.88 -25.32
N ASN A 206 -14.21 -8.71 -26.28
CA ASN A 206 -15.51 -9.38 -26.30
C ASN A 206 -15.40 -10.91 -26.34
N LYS A 207 -14.36 -11.44 -27.02
CA LYS A 207 -14.14 -12.89 -27.06
C LYS A 207 -13.60 -13.44 -25.74
N SER A 208 -12.82 -12.64 -25.01
CA SER A 208 -12.07 -13.06 -23.81
C SER A 208 -12.85 -12.80 -22.52
N CYS A 209 -13.70 -11.77 -22.46
CA CYS A 209 -14.38 -11.31 -21.25
C CYS A 209 -15.71 -10.67 -21.60
N LYS A 210 -16.80 -11.11 -20.96
CA LYS A 210 -18.15 -10.57 -21.18
C LYS A 210 -18.32 -9.14 -20.65
N ASN A 211 -17.56 -8.78 -19.61
CA ASN A 211 -17.68 -7.52 -18.89
C ASN A 211 -16.51 -6.56 -19.17
N GLY A 212 -15.64 -6.89 -20.15
CA GLY A 212 -14.47 -6.09 -20.49
C GLY A 212 -14.84 -4.77 -21.17
N CYS A 213 -14.02 -3.74 -20.94
CA CYS A 213 -14.14 -2.46 -21.67
C CYS A 213 -13.80 -2.67 -23.17
N ILE A 214 -14.72 -2.33 -24.04
CA ILE A 214 -14.58 -2.46 -25.50
C ILE A 214 -14.21 -1.13 -26.19
N ALA A 215 -13.84 -0.13 -25.40
CA ALA A 215 -13.48 1.21 -25.90
C ALA A 215 -14.56 1.89 -26.77
N CYS A 216 -15.84 1.65 -26.50
CA CYS A 216 -16.95 2.19 -27.29
C CYS A 216 -17.17 3.70 -27.12
N LYS A 217 -16.47 4.34 -26.17
CA LYS A 217 -16.53 5.79 -25.86
C LYS A 217 -17.90 6.31 -25.43
N LEU A 218 -18.85 5.45 -25.07
CA LEU A 218 -20.15 5.88 -24.58
C LEU A 218 -20.05 6.66 -23.27
N CYS A 219 -19.21 6.17 -22.34
CA CYS A 219 -18.94 6.85 -21.08
C CYS A 219 -18.23 8.22 -21.28
N GLU A 220 -17.31 8.32 -22.24
CA GLU A 220 -16.63 9.57 -22.59
C GLU A 220 -17.63 10.61 -23.13
N LYS A 221 -18.56 10.17 -23.99
CA LYS A 221 -19.61 11.05 -24.54
C LYS A 221 -20.68 11.45 -23.52
N ALA A 222 -20.95 10.60 -22.53
CA ALA A 222 -21.94 10.86 -21.49
C ALA A 222 -21.40 11.74 -20.35
N CYS A 223 -20.10 11.94 -20.26
CA CYS A 223 -19.47 12.71 -19.19
C CYS A 223 -19.50 14.20 -19.52
N GLU A 224 -20.30 14.98 -18.79
CA GLU A 224 -20.40 16.44 -18.95
C GLU A 224 -19.18 17.17 -18.36
N ASP A 225 -18.51 16.55 -17.37
CA ASP A 225 -17.36 17.14 -16.65
C ASP A 225 -16.01 16.83 -17.34
N ASP A 226 -16.03 16.20 -18.51
CA ASP A 226 -14.81 15.77 -19.23
C ASP A 226 -13.83 14.97 -18.35
N ALA A 227 -14.39 14.12 -17.48
CA ALA A 227 -13.64 13.34 -16.49
C ALA A 227 -13.32 11.91 -16.96
N ILE A 228 -13.84 11.46 -18.11
CA ILE A 228 -13.59 10.10 -18.62
C ILE A 228 -13.02 10.18 -20.02
N HIS A 229 -11.90 9.51 -20.21
CA HIS A 229 -11.24 9.38 -21.51
C HIS A 229 -10.94 7.94 -21.85
N VAL A 230 -11.08 7.57 -23.11
CA VAL A 230 -10.69 6.26 -23.63
C VAL A 230 -9.31 6.36 -24.25
N VAL A 231 -8.32 5.81 -23.56
CA VAL A 231 -6.91 5.79 -23.99
C VAL A 231 -6.44 4.34 -24.05
N ASN A 232 -5.68 3.96 -25.08
CA ASN A 232 -5.17 2.61 -25.27
C ASN A 232 -6.26 1.51 -25.12
N ASN A 233 -7.41 1.72 -25.74
CA ASN A 233 -8.56 0.80 -25.74
C ASN A 233 -9.21 0.56 -24.37
N VAL A 234 -8.96 1.38 -23.37
CA VAL A 234 -9.61 1.28 -22.05
C VAL A 234 -10.04 2.67 -21.57
N ALA A 235 -11.21 2.73 -20.94
CA ALA A 235 -11.67 3.96 -20.30
C ALA A 235 -10.89 4.21 -19.00
N SER A 236 -10.60 5.47 -18.73
CA SER A 236 -9.94 5.94 -17.50
C SER A 236 -10.67 7.16 -16.97
N ILE A 237 -10.84 7.21 -15.65
CA ILE A 237 -11.50 8.32 -14.96
C ILE A 237 -10.43 9.24 -14.36
N ASP A 238 -10.52 10.52 -14.67
CA ASP A 238 -9.82 11.58 -13.97
C ASP A 238 -10.63 11.97 -12.72
N TYR A 239 -10.20 11.49 -11.57
CA TYR A 239 -10.89 11.74 -10.31
C TYR A 239 -10.74 13.18 -9.78
N ASP A 240 -9.89 14.01 -10.39
CA ASP A 240 -9.83 15.43 -10.05
C ASP A 240 -10.97 16.22 -10.66
N LYS A 241 -11.49 15.74 -11.80
CA LYS A 241 -12.64 16.33 -12.50
C LYS A 241 -13.96 15.62 -12.19
N CYS A 242 -13.93 14.35 -11.76
CA CYS A 242 -15.13 13.54 -11.57
C CYS A 242 -16.00 14.04 -10.42
N THR A 243 -17.26 14.37 -10.71
CA THR A 243 -18.28 14.79 -9.73
C THR A 243 -19.10 13.64 -9.16
N VAL A 244 -18.80 12.39 -9.52
CA VAL A 244 -19.51 11.17 -9.08
C VAL A 244 -21.00 11.19 -9.47
N CYS A 245 -21.37 11.83 -10.55
CA CYS A 245 -22.77 11.99 -10.98
C CYS A 245 -23.43 10.69 -11.52
N GLY A 246 -22.65 9.66 -11.88
CA GLY A 246 -23.14 8.35 -12.32
C GLY A 246 -23.75 8.30 -13.72
N LYS A 247 -23.58 9.32 -14.56
CA LYS A 247 -24.12 9.33 -15.95
C LYS A 247 -23.36 8.39 -16.89
N CYS A 248 -22.14 8.01 -16.56
CA CYS A 248 -21.31 7.11 -17.35
C CYS A 248 -21.67 5.62 -17.14
#